data_bc607ca9dffba698c9dda576018a1563
#
_entry.id   bc607ca9dffba698c9dda576018a1563
#
_cell.length_a   1.000
_cell.length_b   1.000
_cell.length_c   1.000
_cell.angle_alpha   90.00
_cell.angle_beta   90.00
_cell.angle_gamma   90.00
#
_symmetry.space_group_name_H-M   'P 1'
#
loop_
_entity.id
_entity.type
_entity.pdbx_description
1 polymer ?
#
loop_
_entity_poly.entity_id
_entity_poly.type
_entity_poly.pdbx_seq_one_letter_code
_entity_poly.pdbx_strand_id
1 'polypeptide(L)'
;MALSNVFPLNMANAASRPANQPRQGSGLRNTTRLLAGLLTAGSASAWAAGPSVDLEASVSQQFPNDQMRVQLVKESRGKSIETLNAQVIEAINQALEKARKAPTVKAYANGINTSNEWDRDGKPDGWEVRGSLVLEGTDTAAVARLAGELASTLQLDGVTYQLSTARRQAEENNLIQQAADAFRARAHATATAFGYKGYEIKQFRLDSNHRSDSDSIGAYA
;
A
#
# COMPACT_ATOMS: atom_id res chain seq x y z
N MET A 1 23.07 -17.83 2.27
CA MET A 1 23.09 -18.03 3.73
C MET A 1 23.91 -16.91 4.36
N ALA A 2 23.27 -15.81 4.68
CA ALA A 2 23.86 -14.72 5.48
C ALA A 2 22.70 -13.96 6.13
N LEU A 3 22.52 -14.17 7.42
CA LEU A 3 21.58 -13.48 8.30
C LEU A 3 22.26 -12.19 8.76
N SER A 4 21.78 -11.02 8.31
CA SER A 4 22.14 -9.74 8.91
C SER A 4 20.95 -9.22 9.71
N ASN A 5 20.99 -9.48 11.02
CA ASN A 5 20.15 -8.83 12.01
C ASN A 5 20.72 -7.43 12.30
N VAL A 6 20.02 -6.38 11.90
CA VAL A 6 20.30 -5.02 12.39
C VAL A 6 19.07 -4.58 13.16
N PHE A 7 19.21 -4.49 14.49
CA PHE A 7 18.25 -3.88 15.41
C PHE A 7 18.67 -2.43 15.67
N PRO A 8 17.82 -1.43 15.49
CA PRO A 8 17.98 -0.16 16.17
C PRO A 8 17.19 -0.14 17.48
N LEU A 9 17.91 -0.13 18.59
CA LEU A 9 17.38 0.22 19.91
C LEU A 9 17.18 1.73 19.92
N ASN A 10 15.95 2.21 20.00
CA ASN A 10 15.67 3.62 20.24
C ASN A 10 15.17 3.81 21.67
N MET A 11 16.05 4.26 22.55
CA MET A 11 15.71 4.71 23.90
C MET A 11 15.24 6.17 23.84
N ALA A 12 13.95 6.39 23.96
CA ALA A 12 13.39 7.74 24.16
C ALA A 12 13.46 8.10 25.63
N ASN A 13 14.25 9.13 25.90
CA ASN A 13 14.51 9.77 27.18
C ASN A 13 13.27 10.54 27.67
N ALA A 14 12.69 10.14 28.80
CA ALA A 14 11.58 10.84 29.44
C ALA A 14 12.10 11.98 30.30
N ALA A 15 11.94 13.21 29.82
CA ALA A 15 12.22 14.41 30.57
C ALA A 15 11.08 14.73 31.56
N SER A 16 11.42 14.75 32.84
CA SER A 16 10.63 15.17 34.00
C SER A 16 10.22 16.64 33.92
N ARG A 17 8.94 16.94 34.18
CA ARG A 17 8.42 18.29 34.46
C ARG A 17 8.19 18.46 35.94
N PRO A 18 8.53 19.63 36.52
CA PRO A 18 8.40 19.89 37.95
C PRO A 18 6.97 20.28 38.34
N ALA A 19 6.63 19.85 39.55
CA ALA A 19 5.38 20.13 40.22
C ALA A 19 5.27 21.60 40.64
N ASN A 20 4.08 22.19 40.46
CA ASN A 20 3.72 23.52 40.91
C ASN A 20 3.05 23.41 42.27
N GLN A 21 3.63 24.05 43.28
CA GLN A 21 3.10 24.15 44.66
C GLN A 21 2.13 25.34 44.76
N PRO A 22 1.02 25.23 45.51
CA PRO A 22 0.27 26.41 45.94
C PRO A 22 0.66 26.84 47.36
N ARG A 23 0.72 28.14 47.49
CA ARG A 23 1.06 28.92 48.68
C ARG A 23 0.04 28.74 49.80
N GLN A 24 0.57 28.68 51.03
CA GLN A 24 -0.14 28.76 52.29
C GLN A 24 -0.69 30.19 52.54
N GLY A 25 -1.94 30.25 52.94
CA GLY A 25 -2.59 31.43 53.53
C GLY A 25 -3.16 31.07 54.89
N SER A 26 -2.63 31.73 55.90
CA SER A 26 -2.98 31.63 57.33
C SER A 26 -4.32 32.30 57.66
N GLY A 27 -5.12 31.69 58.54
CA GLY A 27 -6.30 32.31 59.08
C GLY A 27 -6.98 31.45 60.14
N LEU A 28 -6.65 31.72 61.44
CA LEU A 28 -7.31 31.18 62.62
C LEU A 28 -8.79 31.59 62.67
N ARG A 29 -9.68 30.67 63.09
CA ARG A 29 -10.65 30.92 64.21
C ARG A 29 -11.43 29.63 64.51
N ASN A 30 -11.43 29.34 65.83
CA ASN A 30 -12.16 28.28 66.52
C ASN A 30 -13.68 28.37 66.31
N THR A 31 -14.32 27.19 66.11
CA THR A 31 -15.56 26.84 66.86
C THR A 31 -15.78 25.32 66.79
N THR A 32 -15.81 24.75 67.97
CA THR A 32 -16.14 23.38 68.33
C THR A 32 -17.62 23.09 67.95
N ARG A 33 -17.90 22.11 67.14
CA ARG A 33 -19.16 21.36 67.17
C ARG A 33 -18.90 19.92 66.79
N LEU A 34 -19.08 19.00 67.69
CA LEU A 34 -19.17 17.56 67.56
C LEU A 34 -20.39 17.20 66.69
N LEU A 35 -20.15 16.63 65.55
CA LEU A 35 -21.14 15.80 64.84
C LEU A 35 -20.44 14.52 64.44
N ALA A 36 -20.84 13.41 65.09
CA ALA A 36 -20.44 12.08 64.68
C ALA A 36 -21.11 11.74 63.35
N GLY A 37 -20.38 11.90 62.24
CA GLY A 37 -20.74 11.46 60.93
C GLY A 37 -20.10 10.11 60.63
N LEU A 38 -20.91 9.09 60.46
CA LEU A 38 -20.57 7.73 60.06
C LEU A 38 -19.94 7.78 58.67
N LEU A 39 -18.59 7.77 58.61
CA LEU A 39 -17.85 7.63 57.37
C LEU A 39 -17.93 6.17 56.89
N THR A 40 -18.91 5.86 56.01
CA THR A 40 -18.85 4.68 55.18
C THR A 40 -17.74 4.91 54.13
N ALA A 41 -16.55 4.40 54.44
CA ALA A 41 -15.46 4.29 53.46
C ALA A 41 -15.90 3.31 52.38
N GLY A 42 -16.54 3.82 51.30
CA GLY A 42 -16.73 3.12 50.05
C GLY A 42 -15.35 2.86 49.45
N SER A 43 -14.85 1.64 49.60
CA SER A 43 -13.65 1.16 48.92
C SER A 43 -13.97 1.15 47.42
N ALA A 44 -13.68 2.26 46.74
CA ALA A 44 -13.57 2.27 45.29
C ALA A 44 -12.39 1.34 44.94
N SER A 45 -12.70 0.10 44.60
CA SER A 45 -11.76 -0.83 44.03
C SER A 45 -11.32 -0.21 42.69
N ALA A 46 -10.23 0.57 42.70
CA ALA A 46 -9.54 0.97 41.52
C ALA A 46 -9.06 -0.34 40.88
N TRP A 47 -9.72 -0.74 39.82
CA TRP A 47 -9.25 -1.81 38.98
C TRP A 47 -7.94 -1.32 38.37
N ALA A 48 -6.84 -1.70 38.99
CA ALA A 48 -5.53 -1.43 38.46
C ALA A 48 -5.46 -2.10 37.11
N ALA A 49 -5.39 -1.28 36.05
CA ALA A 49 -5.16 -1.79 34.71
C ALA A 49 -3.88 -2.62 34.77
N GLY A 50 -4.00 -3.90 34.45
CA GLY A 50 -2.84 -4.80 34.41
C GLY A 50 -1.74 -4.27 33.50
N PRO A 51 -0.51 -4.74 33.66
CA PRO A 51 0.60 -4.29 32.82
C PRO A 51 0.26 -4.53 31.35
N SER A 52 0.57 -3.55 30.51
CA SER A 52 0.41 -3.64 29.05
C SER A 52 1.78 -3.66 28.38
N VAL A 53 1.88 -4.44 27.30
CA VAL A 53 3.09 -4.55 26.47
C VAL A 53 2.67 -4.34 25.02
N ASP A 54 3.41 -3.50 24.31
CA ASP A 54 3.26 -3.33 22.88
C ASP A 54 4.18 -4.33 22.16
N LEU A 55 3.60 -5.12 21.27
CA LEU A 55 4.29 -6.13 20.49
C LEU A 55 4.05 -5.89 19.00
N GLU A 56 5.10 -6.08 18.21
CA GLU A 56 5.05 -6.04 16.76
C GLU A 56 5.49 -7.39 16.19
N ALA A 57 4.80 -7.87 15.15
CA ALA A 57 5.23 -9.00 14.36
C ALA A 57 5.09 -8.63 12.88
N SER A 58 6.12 -8.93 12.10
CA SER A 58 6.14 -8.69 10.66
C SER A 58 6.44 -9.99 9.92
N VAL A 59 5.79 -10.17 8.78
CA VAL A 59 6.06 -11.25 7.83
C VAL A 59 6.29 -10.61 6.47
N SER A 60 7.32 -11.06 5.76
CA SER A 60 7.63 -10.62 4.41
C SER A 60 7.89 -11.82 3.53
N GLN A 61 7.30 -11.83 2.35
CA GLN A 61 7.48 -12.89 1.36
C GLN A 61 7.53 -12.28 -0.04
N GLN A 62 8.42 -12.80 -0.88
CA GLN A 62 8.51 -12.43 -2.30
C GLN A 62 7.72 -13.45 -3.13
N PHE A 63 6.95 -12.95 -4.09
CA PHE A 63 6.18 -13.78 -5.01
C PHE A 63 6.64 -13.52 -6.44
N PRO A 64 6.82 -14.57 -7.24
CA PRO A 64 7.13 -14.38 -8.66
C PRO A 64 5.93 -13.75 -9.39
N ASN A 65 6.21 -12.80 -10.26
CA ASN A 65 5.21 -12.21 -11.15
C ASN A 65 4.63 -13.28 -12.07
N ASP A 66 3.31 -13.31 -12.18
CA ASP A 66 2.55 -14.30 -12.93
C ASP A 66 1.74 -13.70 -14.08
N GLN A 67 1.74 -12.38 -14.24
CA GLN A 67 1.00 -11.66 -15.25
C GLN A 67 1.91 -10.74 -16.06
N MET A 68 1.80 -10.80 -17.38
CA MET A 68 2.40 -9.86 -18.30
C MET A 68 1.42 -8.73 -18.60
N ARG A 69 1.91 -7.50 -18.60
CA ARG A 69 1.20 -6.31 -19.00
C ARG A 69 1.98 -5.62 -20.12
N VAL A 70 1.32 -5.38 -21.24
CA VAL A 70 1.88 -4.67 -22.38
C VAL A 70 1.07 -3.40 -22.61
N GLN A 71 1.74 -2.28 -22.74
CA GLN A 71 1.15 -1.01 -23.14
C GLN A 71 1.51 -0.70 -24.58
N LEU A 72 0.48 -0.45 -25.38
CA LEU A 72 0.57 -0.04 -26.77
C LEU A 72 -0.04 1.35 -26.93
N VAL A 73 0.50 2.16 -27.80
CA VAL A 73 0.03 3.52 -28.03
C VAL A 73 -0.18 3.81 -29.51
N LYS A 74 -1.13 4.69 -29.79
CA LYS A 74 -1.31 5.35 -31.08
C LYS A 74 -1.12 6.84 -30.88
N GLU A 75 -0.18 7.41 -31.61
CA GLU A 75 0.04 8.84 -31.70
C GLU A 75 -0.37 9.33 -33.08
N SER A 76 -0.99 10.52 -33.11
CA SER A 76 -1.30 11.25 -34.34
C SER A 76 -1.05 12.72 -34.11
N ARG A 77 -0.41 13.39 -35.08
CA ARG A 77 -0.04 14.81 -35.01
C ARG A 77 -0.61 15.57 -36.20
N GLY A 78 -0.99 16.82 -35.97
CA GLY A 78 -1.55 17.69 -37.01
C GLY A 78 -2.29 18.91 -36.48
N LYS A 79 -3.00 19.58 -37.37
CA LYS A 79 -3.68 20.86 -37.04
C LYS A 79 -5.13 20.69 -36.54
N SER A 80 -5.81 19.62 -36.90
CA SER A 80 -7.21 19.37 -36.52
C SER A 80 -7.34 18.32 -35.43
N ILE A 81 -7.69 18.75 -34.22
CA ILE A 81 -7.94 17.88 -33.08
C ILE A 81 -9.02 16.83 -33.38
N GLU A 82 -10.09 17.22 -34.06
CA GLU A 82 -11.20 16.33 -34.40
C GLU A 82 -10.73 15.16 -35.27
N THR A 83 -9.97 15.47 -36.33
CA THR A 83 -9.42 14.45 -37.23
C THR A 83 -8.44 13.52 -36.50
N LEU A 84 -7.58 14.07 -35.65
CA LEU A 84 -6.60 13.31 -34.90
C LEU A 84 -7.27 12.38 -33.88
N ASN A 85 -8.27 12.88 -33.15
CA ASN A 85 -9.06 12.07 -32.22
C ASN A 85 -9.77 10.92 -32.95
N ALA A 86 -10.41 11.19 -34.09
CA ALA A 86 -11.07 10.16 -34.87
C ALA A 86 -10.10 9.05 -35.30
N GLN A 87 -8.90 9.40 -35.78
CA GLN A 87 -7.86 8.44 -36.17
C GLN A 87 -7.37 7.58 -35.00
N VAL A 88 -7.13 8.21 -33.85
CA VAL A 88 -6.65 7.48 -32.65
C VAL A 88 -7.74 6.57 -32.11
N ILE A 89 -8.98 7.04 -32.00
CA ILE A 89 -10.12 6.24 -31.53
C ILE A 89 -10.35 5.03 -32.43
N GLU A 90 -10.33 5.24 -33.74
CA GLU A 90 -10.52 4.17 -34.73
C GLU A 90 -9.42 3.09 -34.59
N ALA A 91 -8.15 3.50 -34.48
CA ALA A 91 -7.05 2.57 -34.31
C ALA A 91 -7.16 1.75 -33.00
N ILE A 92 -7.54 2.39 -31.89
CA ILE A 92 -7.74 1.71 -30.61
C ILE A 92 -8.93 0.73 -30.68
N ASN A 93 -10.04 1.15 -31.29
CA ASN A 93 -11.22 0.29 -31.46
C ASN A 93 -10.91 -0.94 -32.32
N GLN A 94 -10.20 -0.77 -33.43
CA GLN A 94 -9.78 -1.90 -34.30
C GLN A 94 -8.86 -2.87 -33.52
N ALA A 95 -7.97 -2.35 -32.68
CA ALA A 95 -7.11 -3.16 -31.83
C ALA A 95 -7.92 -3.94 -30.77
N LEU A 96 -8.91 -3.30 -30.14
CA LEU A 96 -9.82 -3.96 -29.19
C LEU A 96 -10.64 -5.07 -29.87
N GLU A 97 -11.13 -4.87 -31.10
CA GLU A 97 -11.84 -5.91 -31.85
C GLU A 97 -10.94 -7.11 -32.18
N LYS A 98 -9.65 -6.87 -32.48
CA LYS A 98 -8.69 -7.97 -32.66
C LYS A 98 -8.45 -8.70 -31.33
N ALA A 99 -8.31 -7.95 -30.23
CA ALA A 99 -8.05 -8.52 -28.91
C ALA A 99 -9.21 -9.39 -28.39
N ARG A 100 -10.45 -9.09 -28.74
CA ARG A 100 -11.63 -9.92 -28.40
C ARG A 100 -11.54 -11.37 -28.90
N LYS A 101 -10.71 -11.64 -29.90
CA LYS A 101 -10.47 -12.99 -30.43
C LYS A 101 -9.48 -13.79 -29.56
N ALA A 102 -8.84 -13.18 -28.58
CA ALA A 102 -7.90 -13.80 -27.67
C ALA A 102 -8.48 -13.80 -26.23
N PRO A 103 -9.34 -14.75 -25.86
CA PRO A 103 -10.10 -14.72 -24.60
C PRO A 103 -9.24 -14.82 -23.35
N THR A 104 -8.01 -15.29 -23.46
CA THR A 104 -7.04 -15.37 -22.34
C THR A 104 -6.32 -14.05 -22.09
N VAL A 105 -6.49 -13.06 -22.98
CA VAL A 105 -5.88 -11.75 -22.88
C VAL A 105 -6.95 -10.70 -22.58
N LYS A 106 -6.83 -10.03 -21.45
CA LYS A 106 -7.65 -8.88 -21.12
C LYS A 106 -7.09 -7.65 -21.84
N ALA A 107 -7.93 -6.99 -22.65
CA ALA A 107 -7.57 -5.78 -23.38
C ALA A 107 -8.52 -4.63 -23.02
N TYR A 108 -7.98 -3.45 -22.82
CA TYR A 108 -8.78 -2.26 -22.55
C TYR A 108 -8.04 -0.97 -22.95
N ALA A 109 -8.80 0.04 -23.36
CA ALA A 109 -8.28 1.38 -23.58
C ALA A 109 -7.94 2.04 -22.24
N ASN A 110 -6.78 2.69 -22.16
CA ASN A 110 -6.29 3.34 -20.95
C ASN A 110 -6.21 4.87 -21.11
N GLY A 111 -7.18 5.43 -21.83
CA GLY A 111 -7.32 6.88 -22.00
C GLY A 111 -6.76 7.41 -23.32
N ILE A 112 -7.19 8.64 -23.61
CA ILE A 112 -6.72 9.47 -24.72
C ILE A 112 -6.26 10.78 -24.11
N ASN A 113 -5.08 11.23 -24.48
CA ASN A 113 -4.52 12.52 -24.11
C ASN A 113 -4.29 13.38 -25.34
N THR A 114 -4.57 14.68 -25.22
CA THR A 114 -4.32 15.66 -26.26
C THR A 114 -3.43 16.75 -25.70
N SER A 115 -2.37 17.09 -26.41
CA SER A 115 -1.40 18.12 -26.05
C SER A 115 -1.06 19.00 -27.24
N ASN A 116 -0.59 20.22 -26.96
CA ASN A 116 -0.07 21.10 -27.98
C ASN A 116 1.29 20.58 -28.48
N GLU A 117 1.51 20.63 -29.80
CA GLU A 117 2.81 20.49 -30.39
C GLU A 117 3.45 21.88 -30.58
N TRP A 118 4.73 21.99 -30.30
CA TRP A 118 5.47 23.25 -30.35
C TRP A 118 6.58 23.16 -31.40
N ASP A 119 6.76 24.25 -32.16
CA ASP A 119 7.86 24.35 -33.08
C ASP A 119 9.20 24.62 -32.36
N ARG A 120 10.30 24.73 -33.16
CA ARG A 120 11.64 24.98 -32.63
C ARG A 120 11.79 26.37 -31.98
N ASP A 121 10.90 27.29 -32.29
CA ASP A 121 10.90 28.66 -31.78
C ASP A 121 9.96 28.80 -30.54
N GLY A 122 9.38 27.67 -30.07
CA GLY A 122 8.49 27.66 -28.92
C GLY A 122 7.10 28.19 -29.20
N LYS A 123 6.65 28.20 -30.46
CA LYS A 123 5.28 28.61 -30.85
C LYS A 123 4.42 27.36 -31.04
N PRO A 124 3.10 27.44 -30.76
CA PRO A 124 2.20 26.32 -31.01
C PRO A 124 2.19 25.95 -32.50
N ASP A 125 2.52 24.71 -32.83
CA ASP A 125 2.56 24.21 -34.19
C ASP A 125 1.57 23.08 -34.49
N GLY A 126 0.57 22.94 -33.67
CA GLY A 126 -0.48 21.93 -33.86
C GLY A 126 -0.80 21.17 -32.59
N TRP A 127 -1.25 19.96 -32.78
CA TRP A 127 -1.75 19.10 -31.73
C TRP A 127 -1.17 17.69 -31.88
N GLU A 128 -0.88 17.08 -30.75
CA GLU A 128 -0.61 15.65 -30.65
C GLU A 128 -1.74 15.00 -29.87
N VAL A 129 -2.29 13.92 -30.42
CA VAL A 129 -3.27 13.07 -29.76
C VAL A 129 -2.65 11.70 -29.57
N ARG A 130 -2.60 11.23 -28.32
CA ARG A 130 -2.07 9.94 -27.91
C ARG A 130 -3.14 9.10 -27.23
N GLY A 131 -3.48 7.94 -27.80
CA GLY A 131 -4.35 6.95 -27.17
C GLY A 131 -3.55 5.74 -26.75
N SER A 132 -3.90 5.12 -25.62
CA SER A 132 -3.22 3.93 -25.12
C SER A 132 -4.17 2.74 -24.97
N LEU A 133 -3.64 1.56 -25.26
CA LEU A 133 -4.25 0.25 -25.11
C LEU A 133 -3.38 -0.59 -24.19
N VAL A 134 -4.00 -1.27 -23.25
CA VAL A 134 -3.33 -2.21 -22.34
C VAL A 134 -3.80 -3.62 -22.63
N LEU A 135 -2.83 -4.54 -22.73
CA LEU A 135 -3.04 -5.98 -22.78
C LEU A 135 -2.52 -6.59 -21.49
N GLU A 136 -3.30 -7.45 -20.85
CA GLU A 136 -2.93 -8.14 -19.61
C GLU A 136 -3.32 -9.62 -19.70
N GLY A 137 -2.46 -10.49 -19.20
CA GLY A 137 -2.77 -11.91 -19.11
C GLY A 137 -1.69 -12.71 -18.39
N THR A 138 -2.10 -13.85 -17.81
CA THR A 138 -1.18 -14.83 -17.21
C THR A 138 -0.58 -15.76 -18.27
N ASP A 139 -1.24 -15.91 -19.43
CA ASP A 139 -0.65 -16.52 -20.62
C ASP A 139 0.22 -15.48 -21.34
N THR A 140 1.47 -15.38 -20.89
CA THR A 140 2.44 -14.40 -21.40
C THR A 140 2.71 -14.59 -22.90
N ALA A 141 2.65 -15.82 -23.41
CA ALA A 141 2.84 -16.13 -24.82
C ALA A 141 1.68 -15.59 -25.67
N ALA A 142 0.44 -15.72 -25.20
CA ALA A 142 -0.73 -15.15 -25.87
C ALA A 142 -0.69 -13.62 -25.87
N VAL A 143 -0.30 -13.00 -24.76
CA VAL A 143 -0.15 -11.53 -24.66
C VAL A 143 0.93 -11.05 -25.64
N ALA A 144 2.10 -11.68 -25.66
CA ALA A 144 3.21 -11.30 -26.54
C ALA A 144 2.85 -11.44 -28.02
N ARG A 145 2.18 -12.53 -28.40
CA ARG A 145 1.71 -12.74 -29.77
C ARG A 145 0.73 -11.67 -30.21
N LEU A 146 -0.30 -11.41 -29.39
CA LEU A 146 -1.28 -10.36 -29.69
C LEU A 146 -0.64 -8.98 -29.78
N ALA A 147 0.28 -8.66 -28.88
CA ALA A 147 1.03 -7.40 -28.93
C ALA A 147 1.83 -7.28 -30.24
N GLY A 148 2.47 -8.36 -30.69
CA GLY A 148 3.17 -8.41 -31.97
C GLY A 148 2.24 -8.19 -33.20
N GLU A 149 1.04 -8.77 -33.18
CA GLU A 149 0.03 -8.55 -34.22
C GLU A 149 -0.46 -7.09 -34.27
N LEU A 150 -0.58 -6.46 -33.10
CA LEU A 150 -1.02 -5.07 -33.01
C LEU A 150 0.12 -4.05 -33.27
N ALA A 151 1.37 -4.46 -33.19
CA ALA A 151 2.52 -3.61 -33.44
C ALA A 151 2.61 -3.06 -34.87
N SER A 152 1.81 -3.62 -35.81
CA SER A 152 1.67 -3.09 -37.17
C SER A 152 0.87 -1.76 -37.21
N THR A 153 0.04 -1.49 -36.22
CA THR A 153 -0.85 -0.31 -36.16
C THR A 153 -0.64 0.56 -34.93
N LEU A 154 -0.13 -0.02 -33.86
CA LEU A 154 0.16 0.64 -32.59
C LEU A 154 1.65 0.51 -32.29
N GLN A 155 2.20 1.46 -31.54
CA GLN A 155 3.59 1.41 -31.10
C GLN A 155 3.66 0.75 -29.71
N LEU A 156 4.69 -0.06 -29.47
CA LEU A 156 4.97 -0.62 -28.15
C LEU A 156 5.51 0.48 -27.26
N ASP A 157 4.84 0.74 -26.15
CA ASP A 157 5.23 1.76 -25.17
C ASP A 157 5.96 1.12 -23.97
N GLY A 158 5.52 -0.08 -23.54
CA GLY A 158 6.19 -0.76 -22.45
C GLY A 158 5.69 -2.18 -22.24
N VAL A 159 6.54 -2.98 -21.60
CA VAL A 159 6.25 -4.34 -21.14
C VAL A 159 6.64 -4.43 -19.68
N THR A 160 5.72 -4.87 -18.83
CA THR A 160 5.97 -5.09 -17.41
C THR A 160 5.44 -6.45 -16.98
N TYR A 161 6.07 -7.03 -15.98
CA TYR A 161 5.58 -8.20 -15.29
C TYR A 161 5.12 -7.82 -13.90
N GLN A 162 3.99 -8.35 -13.48
CA GLN A 162 3.38 -8.03 -12.19
C GLN A 162 2.68 -9.24 -11.60
N LEU A 163 2.35 -9.15 -10.33
CA LEU A 163 1.50 -10.13 -9.68
C LEU A 163 0.04 -9.88 -10.07
N SER A 164 -0.66 -10.89 -10.57
CA SER A 164 -2.08 -10.78 -10.91
C SER A 164 -2.92 -10.41 -9.68
N THR A 165 -4.02 -9.68 -9.88
CA THR A 165 -4.91 -9.26 -8.78
C THR A 165 -5.42 -10.45 -7.96
N ALA A 166 -5.81 -11.54 -8.64
CA ALA A 166 -6.30 -12.74 -7.97
C ALA A 166 -5.23 -13.37 -7.08
N ARG A 167 -4.01 -13.51 -7.60
CA ARG A 167 -2.90 -14.06 -6.83
C ARG A 167 -2.48 -13.12 -5.70
N ARG A 168 -2.45 -11.83 -5.94
CA ARG A 168 -2.16 -10.84 -4.89
C ARG A 168 -3.12 -10.96 -3.71
N GLN A 169 -4.42 -11.04 -3.97
CA GLN A 169 -5.43 -11.21 -2.92
C GLN A 169 -5.26 -12.53 -2.15
N ALA A 170 -4.95 -13.62 -2.86
CA ALA A 170 -4.73 -14.91 -2.23
C ALA A 170 -3.50 -14.89 -1.31
N GLU A 171 -2.39 -14.31 -1.80
CA GLU A 171 -1.14 -14.23 -1.04
C GLU A 171 -1.25 -13.24 0.12
N GLU A 172 -1.98 -12.13 -0.03
CA GLU A 172 -2.27 -11.19 1.05
C GLU A 172 -3.03 -11.86 2.19
N ASN A 173 -4.07 -12.63 1.89
CA ASN A 173 -4.80 -13.40 2.90
C ASN A 173 -3.90 -14.41 3.62
N ASN A 174 -3.01 -15.08 2.89
CA ASN A 174 -2.03 -16.00 3.47
C ASN A 174 -1.05 -15.28 4.41
N LEU A 175 -0.53 -14.12 3.98
CA LEU A 175 0.36 -13.31 4.81
C LEU A 175 -0.31 -12.79 6.08
N ILE A 176 -1.60 -12.42 6.02
CA ILE A 176 -2.37 -12.03 7.20
C ILE A 176 -2.44 -13.18 8.22
N GLN A 177 -2.69 -14.40 7.76
CA GLN A 177 -2.71 -15.57 8.66
C GLN A 177 -1.32 -15.81 9.29
N GLN A 178 -0.26 -15.79 8.50
CA GLN A 178 1.11 -15.95 8.98
C GLN A 178 1.50 -14.85 9.98
N ALA A 179 1.12 -13.60 9.73
CA ALA A 179 1.36 -12.48 10.65
C ALA A 179 0.61 -12.65 11.97
N ALA A 180 -0.64 -13.10 11.92
CA ALA A 180 -1.43 -13.39 13.11
C ALA A 180 -0.82 -14.53 13.95
N ASP A 181 -0.33 -15.58 13.31
CA ASP A 181 0.32 -16.71 14.01
C ASP A 181 1.67 -16.29 14.60
N ALA A 182 2.46 -15.52 13.88
CA ALA A 182 3.73 -14.96 14.39
C ALA A 182 3.49 -14.02 15.58
N PHE A 183 2.45 -13.19 15.51
CA PHE A 183 2.06 -12.33 16.63
C PHE A 183 1.64 -13.13 17.87
N ARG A 184 0.78 -14.14 17.69
CA ARG A 184 0.32 -15.02 18.79
C ARG A 184 1.49 -15.74 19.44
N ALA A 185 2.39 -16.31 18.64
CA ALA A 185 3.59 -16.99 19.14
C ALA A 185 4.46 -16.04 19.97
N ARG A 186 4.69 -14.81 19.47
CA ARG A 186 5.48 -13.80 20.17
C ARG A 186 4.81 -13.33 21.46
N ALA A 187 3.48 -13.11 21.44
CA ALA A 187 2.72 -12.71 22.61
C ALA A 187 2.74 -13.78 23.70
N HIS A 188 2.59 -15.05 23.32
CA HIS A 188 2.68 -16.18 24.24
C HIS A 188 4.07 -16.31 24.87
N ALA A 189 5.12 -16.23 24.06
CA ALA A 189 6.51 -16.28 24.54
C ALA A 189 6.80 -15.13 25.50
N THR A 190 6.34 -13.92 25.19
CA THR A 190 6.49 -12.74 26.06
C THR A 190 5.75 -12.93 27.37
N ALA A 191 4.47 -13.32 27.36
CA ALA A 191 3.70 -13.57 28.57
C ALA A 191 4.41 -14.59 29.49
N THR A 192 4.88 -15.68 28.91
CA THR A 192 5.61 -16.74 29.64
C THR A 192 6.91 -16.22 30.23
N ALA A 193 7.69 -15.43 29.50
CA ALA A 193 8.95 -14.86 29.97
C ALA A 193 8.76 -13.92 31.17
N PHE A 194 7.62 -13.23 31.25
CA PHE A 194 7.24 -12.37 32.38
C PHE A 194 6.46 -13.11 33.48
N GLY A 195 6.32 -14.43 33.40
CA GLY A 195 5.65 -15.24 34.41
C GLY A 195 4.13 -15.22 34.37
N TYR A 196 3.52 -14.72 33.29
CA TYR A 196 2.09 -14.71 33.10
C TYR A 196 1.61 -16.02 32.45
N LYS A 197 0.40 -16.47 32.83
CA LYS A 197 -0.21 -17.68 32.27
C LYS A 197 -0.92 -17.46 30.92
N GLY A 198 -1.13 -16.19 30.54
CA GLY A 198 -1.81 -15.84 29.30
C GLY A 198 -1.77 -14.33 29.06
N TYR A 199 -2.39 -13.90 27.99
CA TYR A 199 -2.49 -12.49 27.57
C TYR A 199 -3.87 -12.22 26.96
N GLU A 200 -4.24 -10.93 26.89
CA GLU A 200 -5.42 -10.42 26.21
C GLU A 200 -4.98 -9.37 25.19
N ILE A 201 -5.52 -9.44 23.97
CA ILE A 201 -5.26 -8.44 22.94
C ILE A 201 -6.24 -7.27 23.15
N LYS A 202 -5.73 -6.10 23.54
CA LYS A 202 -6.53 -4.89 23.72
C LYS A 202 -6.74 -4.12 22.43
N GLN A 203 -5.73 -4.10 21.58
CA GLN A 203 -5.76 -3.39 20.30
C GLN A 203 -4.91 -4.14 19.28
N PHE A 204 -5.38 -4.15 18.06
CA PHE A 204 -4.68 -4.72 16.92
C PHE A 204 -4.66 -3.71 15.76
N ARG A 205 -3.50 -3.54 15.14
CA ARG A 205 -3.34 -2.78 13.91
C ARG A 205 -2.62 -3.65 12.89
N LEU A 206 -3.15 -3.67 11.69
CA LEU A 206 -2.53 -4.37 10.56
C LEU A 206 -2.16 -3.34 9.50
N ASP A 207 -0.88 -3.25 9.18
CA ASP A 207 -0.36 -2.41 8.12
C ASP A 207 0.22 -3.33 7.04
N SER A 208 -0.23 -3.18 5.80
CA SER A 208 0.32 -3.88 4.64
C SER A 208 1.11 -2.90 3.79
N ASN A 209 2.39 -3.18 3.55
CA ASN A 209 3.22 -2.38 2.65
C ASN A 209 3.55 -3.21 1.42
N HIS A 210 2.99 -2.81 0.27
CA HIS A 210 3.31 -3.41 -1.02
C HIS A 210 4.50 -2.65 -1.63
N ARG A 211 5.69 -3.23 -1.53
CA ARG A 211 6.82 -2.76 -2.33
C ARG A 211 6.79 -3.53 -3.65
N SER A 212 6.35 -2.89 -4.72
CA SER A 212 6.58 -3.39 -6.08
C SER A 212 8.06 -3.15 -6.40
N ASP A 213 8.88 -4.17 -6.22
CA ASP A 213 10.21 -4.15 -6.82
C ASP A 213 10.02 -4.23 -8.33
N SER A 214 9.98 -3.07 -8.99
CA SER A 214 10.22 -2.96 -10.41
C SER A 214 11.72 -3.18 -10.62
N ASP A 215 12.16 -4.43 -10.47
CA ASP A 215 13.50 -4.82 -10.85
C ASP A 215 13.61 -4.61 -12.36
N SER A 216 14.31 -3.56 -12.71
CA SER A 216 14.91 -3.41 -14.02
C SER A 216 15.79 -4.63 -14.22
N ILE A 217 15.36 -5.56 -15.08
CA ILE A 217 16.20 -6.64 -15.57
C ILE A 217 17.32 -5.98 -16.35
N GLY A 218 18.41 -5.69 -15.68
CA GLY A 218 19.68 -5.42 -16.31
C GLY A 218 20.12 -6.72 -17.00
N ALA A 219 19.93 -6.79 -18.31
CA ALA A 219 20.53 -7.83 -19.10
C ALA A 219 22.04 -7.66 -19.02
N TYR A 220 22.70 -8.49 -18.24
CA TYR A 220 24.14 -8.69 -18.37
C TYR A 220 24.36 -9.69 -19.50
N ALA A 221 24.91 -9.17 -20.59
CA ALA A 221 25.48 -9.96 -21.66
C ALA A 221 26.83 -10.55 -21.22
#